data_2175e8a7045131d6820b432700d38b42
#
_entry.id   2175e8a7045131d6820b432700d38b42
#
_cell.length_a   1.000
_cell.length_b   1.000
_cell.length_c   1.000
_cell.angle_alpha   90.00
_cell.angle_beta   90.00
_cell.angle_gamma   90.00
#
_symmetry.space_group_name_H-M   'P 1'
#
loop_
_entity.id
_entity.type
_entity.pdbx_description
1 polymer ?
#
loop_
_entity_poly.entity_id
_entity_poly.type
_entity_poly.pdbx_seq_one_letter_code
_entity_poly.pdbx_strand_id
1 'polypeptide(L)'
;ADLDAGINAIEDPTAYVNLTPLQNIYCRVENINTTCYTTSYFYLETIFNPIPEDAGLIVCDNSEGNGNDYDGLGLFTLSDADEYVLSLIVANPNNDITDASQLSISYYVSEEDALLELNQLPNEYVSEVPDAQTVYLRVERDNDCFGINSMLLEVLPVPQYNEVPDEILCTDTPGVIDIDLTEYDAQVLGSQDPNLYIVTYHSSQLDADTGFNALESPYTVNEQETIYARVEVDNSDPFTTGCFISNINFTLTVEPKPVFAAPTPLIVCDDDDIDGITTIDISVKTEGIMAGIAENVVTYHETEEDMNAGINAIENVTAYTNTVNPQTLYVRIEDDMTEVTGCYSDTTLELIVQIPPPVSNPPALEYCDADADGFGVFNLTDSDEAIANGLPNLLISYHETQADAENNLFPITEEYDNIVAYQQTIYVRVEDTTITTDCF
;
A
#
# COMPACT_ATOMS: atom_id res chain seq x y z
N ALA A 1 17.09 3.34 88.83
CA ALA A 1 16.27 3.39 90.06
C ALA A 1 15.67 2.00 90.35
N ASP A 2 14.89 1.42 89.44
CA ASP A 2 14.22 0.11 89.67
C ASP A 2 15.23 -1.04 89.76
N LEU A 3 16.26 -1.02 88.92
CA LEU A 3 17.34 -2.00 88.90
C LEU A 3 18.08 -2.07 90.26
N ASP A 4 18.40 -0.90 90.83
CA ASP A 4 19.08 -0.81 92.09
C ASP A 4 18.19 -1.24 93.30
N ALA A 5 16.94 -0.93 93.22
CA ALA A 5 15.90 -1.31 94.19
C ALA A 5 15.46 -2.79 94.08
N GLY A 6 15.73 -3.45 92.99
CA GLY A 6 15.31 -4.83 92.72
C GLY A 6 13.80 -4.98 92.56
N ILE A 7 13.14 -3.94 91.98
CA ILE A 7 11.69 -3.92 91.77
C ILE A 7 11.35 -3.82 90.28
N ASN A 8 10.13 -4.04 89.93
CA ASN A 8 9.62 -3.98 88.57
C ASN A 8 10.41 -4.84 87.58
N ALA A 9 10.84 -6.02 87.96
CA ALA A 9 11.50 -6.95 87.04
C ALA A 9 10.51 -7.37 85.96
N ILE A 10 11.04 -7.67 84.74
CA ILE A 10 10.26 -8.24 83.68
C ILE A 10 9.66 -9.59 84.15
N GLU A 11 8.36 -9.68 84.15
CA GLU A 11 7.62 -10.83 84.72
C GLU A 11 7.81 -12.11 83.92
N ASP A 12 7.77 -11.96 82.55
CA ASP A 12 8.05 -13.05 81.56
C ASP A 12 9.22 -12.71 80.62
N PRO A 13 10.44 -13.10 81.03
CA PRO A 13 11.60 -12.85 80.18
C PRO A 13 11.68 -13.80 78.98
N THR A 14 10.79 -14.80 78.84
CA THR A 14 10.76 -15.72 77.68
C THR A 14 9.87 -15.22 76.59
N ALA A 15 9.05 -14.20 76.78
CA ALA A 15 8.10 -13.63 75.85
C ALA A 15 8.01 -12.11 76.01
N TYR A 16 9.16 -11.43 76.17
CA TYR A 16 9.22 -9.96 76.29
C TYR A 16 9.06 -9.27 74.95
N VAL A 17 8.13 -8.31 74.88
CA VAL A 17 7.94 -7.42 73.70
C VAL A 17 8.64 -6.09 73.97
N ASN A 18 9.56 -5.67 73.10
CA ASN A 18 10.26 -4.40 73.22
C ASN A 18 9.29 -3.23 73.04
N LEU A 19 9.56 -2.11 73.72
CA LEU A 19 8.75 -0.89 73.69
C LEU A 19 9.23 0.13 72.64
N THR A 20 10.46 -0.01 72.23
CA THR A 20 11.13 0.81 71.19
C THR A 20 12.02 -0.04 70.30
N PRO A 21 12.24 0.32 69.04
CA PRO A 21 13.07 -0.46 68.13
C PRO A 21 14.47 -0.79 68.69
N LEU A 22 15.08 0.16 69.38
CA LEU A 22 16.32 -0.06 70.15
C LEU A 22 16.02 0.17 71.62
N GLN A 23 16.17 -0.85 72.43
CA GLN A 23 15.85 -0.82 73.84
C GLN A 23 16.94 -1.48 74.69
N ASN A 24 17.36 -0.78 75.75
CA ASN A 24 18.28 -1.36 76.75
C ASN A 24 17.50 -2.19 77.78
N ILE A 25 17.94 -3.41 77.94
CA ILE A 25 17.43 -4.28 79.04
C ILE A 25 18.54 -4.37 80.08
N TYR A 26 18.20 -4.07 81.29
CA TYR A 26 19.10 -4.10 82.44
C TYR A 26 18.92 -5.37 83.20
N CYS A 27 20.05 -6.06 83.53
CA CYS A 27 20.05 -7.25 84.33
C CYS A 27 20.64 -6.99 85.77
N ARG A 28 20.00 -7.48 86.75
CA ARG A 28 20.55 -7.53 88.13
C ARG A 28 20.76 -8.98 88.53
N VAL A 29 21.98 -9.27 88.97
CA VAL A 29 22.33 -10.58 89.56
C VAL A 29 22.64 -10.36 91.02
N GLU A 30 21.83 -10.98 91.84
CA GLU A 30 21.96 -10.82 93.29
C GLU A 30 22.27 -12.17 93.98
N ASN A 31 23.14 -12.13 94.93
CA ASN A 31 23.42 -13.24 95.78
C ASN A 31 22.35 -13.33 96.87
N ILE A 32 21.53 -14.40 96.86
CA ILE A 32 20.38 -14.59 97.74
C ILE A 32 20.74 -14.65 99.18
N ASN A 33 22.01 -14.96 99.56
CA ASN A 33 22.45 -15.11 100.92
C ASN A 33 23.02 -13.79 101.51
N THR A 34 23.60 -12.93 100.63
CA THR A 34 24.33 -11.73 101.08
C THR A 34 23.68 -10.44 100.68
N THR A 35 22.65 -10.49 99.81
CA THR A 35 21.99 -9.37 99.18
C THR A 35 22.89 -8.43 98.31
N CYS A 36 24.18 -8.83 98.17
CA CYS A 36 25.09 -8.13 97.27
C CYS A 36 24.68 -8.42 95.82
N TYR A 37 24.69 -7.37 94.97
CA TYR A 37 24.30 -7.48 93.60
C TYR A 37 25.33 -6.82 92.65
N THR A 38 25.28 -7.21 91.42
CA THR A 38 25.93 -6.57 90.27
C THR A 38 24.90 -6.37 89.16
N THR A 39 25.18 -5.39 88.31
CA THR A 39 24.30 -5.05 87.22
C THR A 39 25.03 -5.13 85.88
N SER A 40 24.28 -5.51 84.85
CA SER A 40 24.74 -5.46 83.46
C SER A 40 23.58 -5.01 82.54
N TYR A 41 23.81 -4.82 81.28
CA TYR A 41 22.77 -4.54 80.33
C TYR A 41 23.11 -5.18 78.99
N PHE A 42 22.08 -5.36 78.14
CA PHE A 42 22.18 -5.73 76.73
C PHE A 42 21.15 -4.97 75.96
N TYR A 43 21.29 -4.91 74.62
CA TYR A 43 20.36 -4.25 73.72
C TYR A 43 19.37 -5.28 73.15
N LEU A 44 18.12 -4.88 73.02
CA LEU A 44 17.16 -5.44 72.09
C LEU A 44 17.06 -4.47 70.92
N GLU A 45 17.29 -4.98 69.74
CA GLU A 45 17.18 -4.23 68.52
C GLU A 45 16.19 -4.98 67.60
N THR A 46 15.18 -4.25 67.12
CA THR A 46 14.24 -4.74 66.10
C THR A 46 14.61 -4.09 64.80
N ILE A 47 15.03 -4.87 63.86
CA ILE A 47 15.46 -4.44 62.55
C ILE A 47 14.31 -4.58 61.60
N PHE A 48 14.15 -3.62 60.67
CA PHE A 48 13.09 -3.59 59.68
C PHE A 48 13.37 -4.60 58.56
N ASN A 49 12.39 -5.43 58.17
CA ASN A 49 12.48 -6.28 57.01
C ASN A 49 12.33 -5.43 55.74
N PRO A 50 13.22 -5.58 54.76
CA PRO A 50 13.13 -4.86 53.49
C PRO A 50 12.01 -5.49 52.61
N ILE A 51 10.76 -5.25 52.95
CA ILE A 51 9.63 -5.78 52.18
C ILE A 51 9.50 -4.98 50.90
N PRO A 52 9.69 -5.61 49.72
CA PRO A 52 9.51 -4.92 48.45
C PRO A 52 8.02 -4.61 48.20
N GLU A 53 7.77 -3.53 47.47
CA GLU A 53 6.46 -3.22 46.93
C GLU A 53 6.23 -3.96 45.59
N ASP A 54 5.03 -3.85 45.02
CA ASP A 54 4.68 -4.50 43.77
C ASP A 54 5.58 -3.99 42.65
N ALA A 55 6.14 -4.91 41.87
CA ALA A 55 6.98 -4.65 40.70
C ALA A 55 6.53 -5.49 39.51
N GLY A 56 6.94 -5.11 38.32
CA GLY A 56 6.69 -5.87 37.12
C GLY A 56 7.71 -5.53 36.04
N LEU A 57 7.89 -6.45 35.12
CA LEU A 57 8.64 -6.24 33.88
C LEU A 57 7.77 -6.61 32.70
N ILE A 58 7.89 -5.84 31.64
CA ILE A 58 7.15 -6.02 30.38
C ILE A 58 8.15 -6.17 29.27
N VAL A 59 7.98 -7.20 28.42
CA VAL A 59 8.77 -7.41 27.21
C VAL A 59 7.85 -7.74 26.04
N CYS A 60 8.37 -7.67 24.82
CA CYS A 60 7.66 -8.11 23.63
C CYS A 60 7.92 -9.59 23.36
N ASP A 61 6.96 -10.27 22.73
CA ASP A 61 6.99 -11.69 22.39
C ASP A 61 8.18 -12.11 21.48
N ASN A 62 8.85 -11.15 20.84
CA ASN A 62 10.05 -11.39 20.04
C ASN A 62 11.37 -11.23 20.81
N SER A 63 11.32 -11.09 22.14
CA SER A 63 12.50 -10.78 22.95
C SER A 63 13.45 -11.95 23.17
N GLU A 64 12.95 -13.21 23.15
CA GLU A 64 13.76 -14.40 23.42
C GLU A 64 14.62 -14.85 22.23
N GLY A 65 14.40 -14.32 21.02
CA GLY A 65 15.22 -14.59 19.83
C GLY A 65 15.18 -16.06 19.36
N ASN A 66 14.15 -16.82 19.74
CA ASN A 66 13.97 -18.23 19.33
C ASN A 66 13.40 -18.36 17.91
N GLY A 67 12.93 -17.24 17.30
CA GLY A 67 12.32 -17.19 15.98
C GLY A 67 10.84 -17.55 15.96
N ASN A 68 10.18 -17.53 17.12
CA ASN A 68 8.73 -17.71 17.25
C ASN A 68 8.15 -16.52 18.04
N ASP A 69 7.77 -15.47 17.32
CA ASP A 69 7.33 -14.20 17.90
C ASP A 69 5.84 -14.21 18.30
N TYR A 70 5.23 -15.40 18.43
CA TYR A 70 3.78 -15.55 18.71
C TYR A 70 3.50 -16.70 19.67
N ASP A 71 4.41 -17.03 20.59
CA ASP A 71 4.21 -18.09 21.58
C ASP A 71 3.93 -17.59 22.99
N GLY A 72 3.96 -16.27 23.17
CA GLY A 72 3.70 -15.61 24.45
C GLY A 72 4.85 -15.74 25.46
N LEU A 73 6.03 -16.20 25.03
CA LEU A 73 7.21 -16.32 25.89
C LEU A 73 8.15 -15.14 25.67
N GLY A 74 8.80 -14.66 26.72
CA GLY A 74 9.69 -13.51 26.66
C GLY A 74 10.99 -13.70 27.45
N LEU A 75 12.09 -13.11 26.99
CA LEU A 75 13.34 -13.02 27.70
C LEU A 75 13.37 -11.76 28.57
N PHE A 76 13.48 -11.94 29.86
CA PHE A 76 13.57 -10.88 30.87
C PHE A 76 14.97 -10.77 31.42
N THR A 77 15.48 -9.55 31.56
CA THR A 77 16.63 -9.22 32.39
C THR A 77 16.07 -8.84 33.77
N LEU A 78 16.03 -9.79 34.70
CA LEU A 78 15.33 -9.60 35.99
C LEU A 78 15.89 -8.42 36.80
N SER A 79 17.20 -8.14 36.69
CA SER A 79 17.84 -6.98 37.35
C SER A 79 17.35 -5.61 36.86
N ASP A 80 16.59 -5.53 35.75
CA ASP A 80 16.02 -4.26 35.31
C ASP A 80 14.97 -3.74 36.31
N ALA A 81 14.41 -4.61 37.16
CA ALA A 81 13.54 -4.22 38.26
C ALA A 81 14.28 -3.73 39.51
N ASP A 82 15.57 -4.04 39.64
CA ASP A 82 16.33 -3.84 40.91
C ASP A 82 16.32 -2.37 41.35
N GLU A 83 16.66 -1.43 40.43
CA GLU A 83 16.74 -0.01 40.77
C GLU A 83 15.40 0.53 41.26
N TYR A 84 14.31 0.15 40.60
CA TYR A 84 12.97 0.54 40.99
C TYR A 84 12.59 0.00 42.37
N VAL A 85 12.75 -1.28 42.58
CA VAL A 85 12.42 -1.96 43.86
C VAL A 85 13.23 -1.38 45.00
N LEU A 86 14.55 -1.23 44.84
CA LEU A 86 15.42 -0.67 45.86
C LEU A 86 15.10 0.78 46.18
N SER A 87 14.73 1.58 45.15
CA SER A 87 14.33 2.96 45.35
C SER A 87 13.11 3.10 46.22
N LEU A 88 12.11 2.22 46.06
CA LEU A 88 10.87 2.21 46.88
C LEU A 88 11.16 1.81 48.33
N ILE A 89 12.03 0.83 48.55
CA ILE A 89 12.41 0.43 49.90
C ILE A 89 13.14 1.60 50.61
N VAL A 90 14.11 2.22 49.96
CA VAL A 90 14.88 3.33 50.56
C VAL A 90 14.00 4.57 50.79
N ALA A 91 13.02 4.82 49.92
CA ALA A 91 12.11 5.95 50.06
C ALA A 91 11.03 5.74 51.17
N ASN A 92 10.86 4.54 51.68
CA ASN A 92 9.83 4.26 52.71
C ASN A 92 10.22 4.90 54.05
N PRO A 93 9.49 5.93 54.53
CA PRO A 93 9.84 6.66 55.76
C PRO A 93 9.68 5.88 57.05
N ASN A 94 9.08 4.69 56.97
CA ASN A 94 8.81 3.85 58.13
C ASN A 94 9.92 2.82 58.41
N ASN A 95 10.93 2.73 57.56
CA ASN A 95 12.06 1.84 57.73
C ASN A 95 13.34 2.59 58.15
N ASP A 96 14.38 1.85 58.49
CA ASP A 96 15.70 2.35 58.86
C ASP A 96 16.73 2.20 57.74
N ILE A 97 16.30 1.81 56.55
CA ILE A 97 17.14 1.54 55.38
C ILE A 97 17.32 2.84 54.59
N THR A 98 18.53 3.38 54.62
CA THR A 98 18.87 4.65 53.93
C THR A 98 19.84 4.47 52.79
N ASP A 99 20.36 3.26 52.58
CA ASP A 99 21.37 2.94 51.57
C ASP A 99 21.04 1.61 50.88
N ALA A 100 20.76 1.67 49.61
CA ALA A 100 20.47 0.47 48.78
C ALA A 100 21.62 -0.51 48.71
N SER A 101 22.87 -0.10 48.92
CA SER A 101 24.05 -0.97 48.89
C SER A 101 24.06 -2.04 50.03
N GLN A 102 23.18 -1.89 51.02
CA GLN A 102 23.02 -2.87 52.09
C GLN A 102 22.02 -3.98 51.72
N LEU A 103 21.44 -3.91 50.54
CA LEU A 103 20.41 -4.83 50.08
C LEU A 103 20.89 -5.66 48.90
N SER A 104 20.47 -6.90 48.86
CA SER A 104 20.62 -7.78 47.68
C SER A 104 19.28 -8.30 47.26
N ILE A 105 19.09 -8.46 45.92
CA ILE A 105 17.86 -9.01 45.36
C ILE A 105 18.17 -10.35 44.71
N SER A 106 17.23 -11.28 44.87
CA SER A 106 17.23 -12.58 44.19
C SER A 106 15.82 -12.94 43.75
N TYR A 107 15.68 -13.71 42.69
CA TYR A 107 14.42 -14.03 42.02
C TYR A 107 14.17 -15.54 42.04
N TYR A 108 12.89 -15.94 42.14
CA TYR A 108 12.48 -17.32 42.27
C TYR A 108 11.15 -17.57 41.57
N VAL A 109 10.89 -18.81 41.12
CA VAL A 109 9.61 -19.18 40.50
C VAL A 109 8.49 -19.29 41.53
N SER A 110 8.79 -19.64 42.80
CA SER A 110 7.81 -19.81 43.84
C SER A 110 8.19 -19.09 45.14
N GLU A 111 7.17 -18.74 45.96
CA GLU A 111 7.35 -18.16 47.28
C GLU A 111 8.12 -19.12 48.22
N GLU A 112 7.90 -20.43 48.08
CA GLU A 112 8.58 -21.47 48.88
C GLU A 112 10.10 -21.48 48.54
N ASP A 113 10.47 -21.40 47.28
CA ASP A 113 11.86 -21.31 46.85
C ASP A 113 12.51 -20.03 47.37
N ALA A 114 11.80 -18.91 47.33
CA ALA A 114 12.27 -17.62 47.83
C ALA A 114 12.48 -17.65 49.38
N LEU A 115 11.61 -18.35 50.10
CA LEU A 115 11.73 -18.55 51.55
C LEU A 115 12.93 -19.42 51.93
N LEU A 116 13.19 -20.46 51.14
CA LEU A 116 14.22 -21.46 51.41
C LEU A 116 15.55 -21.18 50.71
N GLU A 117 15.63 -20.12 49.88
CA GLU A 117 16.77 -19.77 49.03
C GLU A 117 17.21 -20.91 48.09
N LEU A 118 16.22 -21.59 47.51
CA LEU A 118 16.43 -22.71 46.60
C LEU A 118 16.03 -22.31 45.18
N ASN A 119 16.71 -22.90 44.19
CA ASN A 119 16.34 -22.75 42.78
C ASN A 119 16.26 -21.27 42.29
N GLN A 120 17.23 -20.44 42.74
CA GLN A 120 17.31 -19.04 42.31
C GLN A 120 17.35 -18.95 40.76
N LEU A 121 16.56 -18.03 40.20
CA LEU A 121 16.52 -17.76 38.78
C LEU A 121 17.79 -17.05 38.28
N PRO A 122 18.26 -17.35 37.06
CA PRO A 122 19.32 -16.58 36.42
C PRO A 122 18.81 -15.18 36.07
N ASN A 123 19.73 -14.23 35.91
CA ASN A 123 19.38 -12.85 35.55
C ASN A 123 18.65 -12.77 34.19
N GLU A 124 19.18 -13.48 33.18
CA GLU A 124 18.53 -13.69 31.89
C GLU A 124 17.57 -14.87 32.01
N TYR A 125 16.28 -14.58 32.07
CA TYR A 125 15.23 -15.57 32.31
C TYR A 125 14.18 -15.55 31.21
N VAL A 126 13.94 -16.69 30.57
CA VAL A 126 12.82 -16.85 29.64
C VAL A 126 11.61 -17.35 30.43
N SER A 127 10.46 -16.67 30.25
CA SER A 127 9.21 -17.08 30.91
C SER A 127 8.81 -18.51 30.51
N GLU A 128 8.27 -19.28 31.46
CA GLU A 128 7.80 -20.65 31.20
C GLU A 128 6.28 -20.71 30.98
N VAL A 129 5.59 -19.62 31.29
CA VAL A 129 4.13 -19.48 31.13
C VAL A 129 3.84 -18.39 30.13
N PRO A 130 3.07 -18.66 29.05
CA PRO A 130 2.71 -17.69 28.04
C PRO A 130 1.96 -16.46 28.60
N ASP A 131 2.16 -15.33 27.95
CA ASP A 131 1.53 -14.03 28.17
C ASP A 131 1.85 -13.37 29.52
N ALA A 132 1.74 -14.10 30.62
CA ALA A 132 2.05 -13.55 31.95
C ALA A 132 2.49 -14.63 32.94
N GLN A 133 3.56 -14.36 33.66
CA GLN A 133 4.07 -15.25 34.72
C GLN A 133 4.36 -14.46 35.98
N THR A 134 3.95 -15.00 37.14
CA THR A 134 4.35 -14.47 38.44
C THR A 134 5.63 -15.13 38.90
N VAL A 135 6.62 -14.33 39.27
CA VAL A 135 7.83 -14.73 39.95
C VAL A 135 7.91 -14.04 41.32
N TYR A 136 8.80 -14.48 42.18
CA TYR A 136 8.95 -13.92 43.52
C TYR A 136 10.34 -13.32 43.67
N LEU A 137 10.38 -12.09 44.18
CA LEU A 137 11.60 -11.42 44.51
C LEU A 137 11.82 -11.46 46.02
N ARG A 138 13.04 -11.77 46.41
CA ARG A 138 13.51 -11.74 47.83
C ARG A 138 14.54 -10.61 47.92
N VAL A 139 14.25 -9.65 48.78
CA VAL A 139 15.22 -8.61 49.14
C VAL A 139 15.79 -8.94 50.50
N GLU A 140 17.09 -8.99 50.61
CA GLU A 140 17.80 -9.38 51.82
C GLU A 140 18.78 -8.30 52.24
N ARG A 141 18.88 -8.10 53.55
CA ARG A 141 19.82 -7.19 54.21
C ARG A 141 21.00 -7.98 54.76
N ASP A 142 22.19 -7.36 54.92
CA ASP A 142 23.42 -7.96 55.44
C ASP A 142 23.29 -8.75 56.78
N ASN A 143 22.17 -8.65 57.46
CA ASN A 143 21.87 -9.26 58.74
C ASN A 143 20.84 -10.39 58.71
N ASP A 144 20.64 -11.01 57.54
CA ASP A 144 19.68 -12.09 57.28
C ASP A 144 18.21 -11.67 57.44
N CYS A 145 17.88 -10.38 57.60
CA CYS A 145 16.51 -9.88 57.51
C CYS A 145 16.07 -9.75 56.07
N PHE A 146 14.99 -10.38 55.69
CA PHE A 146 14.51 -10.35 54.30
C PHE A 146 13.00 -10.08 54.22
N GLY A 147 12.60 -9.59 53.04
CA GLY A 147 11.22 -9.51 52.60
C GLY A 147 11.02 -10.19 51.27
N ILE A 148 9.83 -10.72 51.04
CA ILE A 148 9.45 -11.36 49.77
C ILE A 148 8.18 -10.70 49.29
N ASN A 149 8.10 -10.49 47.96
CA ASN A 149 6.88 -10.12 47.27
C ASN A 149 6.82 -10.78 45.88
N SER A 150 5.65 -10.79 45.28
CA SER A 150 5.45 -11.24 43.90
C SER A 150 5.83 -10.14 42.91
N MET A 151 6.31 -10.54 41.75
CA MET A 151 6.59 -9.69 40.59
C MET A 151 5.92 -10.28 39.36
N LEU A 152 5.21 -9.45 38.60
CA LEU A 152 4.60 -9.86 37.34
C LEU A 152 5.60 -9.70 36.19
N LEU A 153 5.80 -10.77 35.45
CA LEU A 153 6.44 -10.74 34.12
C LEU A 153 5.34 -10.79 33.09
N GLU A 154 5.25 -9.79 32.20
CA GLU A 154 4.22 -9.68 31.17
C GLU A 154 4.86 -9.69 29.80
N VAL A 155 4.34 -10.50 28.88
CA VAL A 155 4.76 -10.60 27.50
C VAL A 155 3.67 -10.02 26.61
N LEU A 156 3.98 -8.91 25.93
CA LEU A 156 3.05 -8.26 25.00
C LEU A 156 3.18 -8.85 23.61
N PRO A 157 2.07 -9.11 22.91
CA PRO A 157 2.11 -9.60 21.54
C PRO A 157 2.75 -8.58 20.60
N VAL A 158 3.52 -9.05 19.63
CA VAL A 158 4.00 -8.22 18.53
C VAL A 158 2.94 -8.09 17.44
N PRO A 159 2.92 -7.00 16.67
CA PRO A 159 2.04 -6.84 15.52
C PRO A 159 2.23 -7.97 14.51
N GLN A 160 1.16 -8.42 13.88
CA GLN A 160 1.24 -9.26 12.69
C GLN A 160 1.41 -8.37 11.46
N TYR A 161 1.86 -8.94 10.35
CA TYR A 161 1.98 -8.22 9.09
C TYR A 161 1.70 -9.13 7.90
N ASN A 162 1.38 -8.51 6.77
CA ASN A 162 1.36 -9.16 5.48
C ASN A 162 2.51 -8.62 4.62
N GLU A 163 2.99 -9.48 3.73
CA GLU A 163 3.96 -9.06 2.73
C GLU A 163 3.30 -8.07 1.75
N VAL A 164 4.00 -7.00 1.44
CA VAL A 164 3.65 -6.07 0.37
C VAL A 164 4.47 -6.49 -0.85
N PRO A 165 3.84 -6.81 -2.00
CA PRO A 165 4.58 -7.13 -3.20
C PRO A 165 5.31 -5.91 -3.75
N ASP A 166 6.39 -6.16 -4.48
CA ASP A 166 7.05 -5.14 -5.27
C ASP A 166 6.07 -4.53 -6.28
N GLU A 167 6.15 -3.22 -6.49
CA GLU A 167 5.24 -2.48 -7.36
C GLU A 167 5.97 -1.65 -8.39
N ILE A 168 5.40 -1.57 -9.58
CA ILE A 168 5.86 -0.71 -10.66
C ILE A 168 4.93 0.50 -10.75
N LEU A 169 5.51 1.67 -10.62
CA LEU A 169 4.83 2.96 -10.64
C LEU A 169 5.00 3.61 -12.01
N CYS A 170 3.91 3.72 -12.76
CA CYS A 170 3.92 4.30 -14.09
C CYS A 170 3.81 5.83 -14.04
N THR A 171 4.71 6.54 -14.73
CA THR A 171 4.73 8.01 -14.73
C THR A 171 4.87 8.61 -16.12
N ASP A 172 4.28 9.79 -16.32
CA ASP A 172 4.50 10.60 -17.54
C ASP A 172 5.82 11.39 -17.47
N THR A 173 6.42 11.49 -16.28
CA THR A 173 7.72 12.17 -16.05
C THR A 173 8.78 11.13 -15.71
N PRO A 174 9.74 10.86 -16.60
CA PRO A 174 10.74 9.82 -16.39
C PRO A 174 11.49 9.96 -15.05
N GLY A 175 11.57 8.85 -14.30
CA GLY A 175 12.44 8.67 -13.16
C GLY A 175 11.95 9.21 -11.82
N VAL A 176 10.79 9.87 -11.74
CA VAL A 176 10.25 10.37 -10.46
C VAL A 176 8.73 10.33 -10.39
N ILE A 177 8.20 9.98 -9.22
CA ILE A 177 6.77 10.03 -8.93
C ILE A 177 6.54 10.32 -7.45
N ASP A 178 5.53 11.12 -7.13
CA ASP A 178 5.08 11.34 -5.76
C ASP A 178 3.95 10.36 -5.43
N ILE A 179 4.07 9.66 -4.32
CA ILE A 179 3.07 8.68 -3.84
C ILE A 179 2.68 8.96 -2.41
N ASP A 180 1.49 8.51 -2.03
CA ASP A 180 1.05 8.47 -0.64
C ASP A 180 1.36 7.08 -0.05
N LEU A 181 2.41 6.99 0.78
CA LEU A 181 2.81 5.72 1.40
C LEU A 181 1.73 5.14 2.32
N THR A 182 0.80 5.95 2.83
CA THR A 182 -0.28 5.47 3.69
C THR A 182 -1.30 4.59 2.96
N GLU A 183 -1.28 4.58 1.62
CA GLU A 183 -2.11 3.67 0.81
C GLU A 183 -1.73 2.19 1.03
N TYR A 184 -0.50 1.92 1.48
CA TYR A 184 -0.03 0.57 1.80
C TYR A 184 -0.42 0.09 3.20
N ASP A 185 -0.88 0.98 4.12
CA ASP A 185 -1.20 0.64 5.51
C ASP A 185 -2.19 -0.52 5.61
N ALA A 186 -3.26 -0.48 4.82
CA ALA A 186 -4.28 -1.54 4.84
C ALA A 186 -3.72 -2.90 4.40
N GLN A 187 -2.76 -2.90 3.47
CA GLN A 187 -2.11 -4.13 2.99
C GLN A 187 -1.14 -4.67 4.03
N VAL A 188 -0.32 -3.81 4.63
CA VAL A 188 0.61 -4.15 5.71
C VAL A 188 -0.13 -4.71 6.91
N LEU A 189 -1.19 -4.06 7.37
CA LEU A 189 -1.96 -4.44 8.56
C LEU A 189 -2.89 -5.64 8.30
N GLY A 190 -3.35 -5.84 7.06
CA GLY A 190 -4.30 -6.90 6.72
C GLY A 190 -5.61 -6.81 7.48
N SER A 191 -5.91 -7.83 8.34
CA SER A 191 -7.15 -7.87 9.11
C SER A 191 -7.07 -7.22 10.49
N GLN A 192 -5.92 -6.65 10.86
CA GLN A 192 -5.73 -6.00 12.16
C GLN A 192 -6.49 -4.67 12.23
N ASP A 193 -6.91 -4.27 13.45
CA ASP A 193 -7.61 -3.00 13.65
C ASP A 193 -6.60 -1.82 13.50
N PRO A 194 -6.75 -0.96 12.49
CA PRO A 194 -5.82 0.13 12.24
C PRO A 194 -5.75 1.18 13.36
N ASN A 195 -6.72 1.17 14.29
CA ASN A 195 -6.69 2.09 15.43
C ASN A 195 -5.76 1.63 16.57
N LEU A 196 -5.24 0.41 16.48
CA LEU A 196 -4.36 -0.17 17.50
C LEU A 196 -2.89 -0.14 17.10
N TYR A 197 -2.59 0.25 15.86
CA TYR A 197 -1.25 0.19 15.30
C TYR A 197 -0.87 1.47 14.57
N ILE A 198 0.40 1.81 14.67
CA ILE A 198 1.04 2.88 13.88
C ILE A 198 1.90 2.21 12.82
N VAL A 199 1.69 2.56 11.54
CA VAL A 199 2.55 2.15 10.44
C VAL A 199 3.42 3.32 10.04
N THR A 200 4.72 3.09 9.93
CA THR A 200 5.68 4.07 9.44
C THR A 200 6.57 3.45 8.38
N TYR A 201 7.02 4.27 7.43
CA TYR A 201 7.84 3.85 6.32
C TYR A 201 9.21 4.50 6.40
N HIS A 202 10.25 3.77 5.98
CA HIS A 202 11.64 4.18 6.13
C HIS A 202 12.46 3.83 4.89
N SER A 203 13.57 4.55 4.66
CA SER A 203 14.49 4.30 3.54
C SER A 203 15.56 3.25 3.85
N SER A 204 15.65 2.77 5.09
CA SER A 204 16.60 1.73 5.49
C SER A 204 16.03 0.85 6.61
N GLN A 205 16.52 -0.41 6.66
CA GLN A 205 16.20 -1.34 7.75
C GLN A 205 16.56 -0.75 9.12
N LEU A 206 17.72 -0.07 9.23
CA LEU A 206 18.17 0.51 10.50
C LEU A 206 17.20 1.61 11.00
N ASP A 207 16.68 2.45 10.09
CA ASP A 207 15.71 3.48 10.47
C ASP A 207 14.37 2.85 10.89
N ALA A 208 13.93 1.79 10.20
CA ALA A 208 12.74 1.03 10.59
C ALA A 208 12.92 0.35 11.97
N ASP A 209 14.07 -0.27 12.24
CA ASP A 209 14.38 -0.91 13.52
C ASP A 209 14.38 0.09 14.69
N THR A 210 14.87 1.29 14.44
CA THR A 210 15.00 2.32 15.47
C THR A 210 13.81 3.27 15.56
N GLY A 211 12.90 3.24 14.56
CA GLY A 211 11.76 4.15 14.46
C GLY A 211 12.14 5.61 14.15
N PHE A 212 13.37 5.85 13.65
CA PHE A 212 13.83 7.19 13.27
C PHE A 212 13.67 7.46 11.78
N ASN A 213 13.69 8.73 11.40
CA ASN A 213 13.68 9.17 9.99
C ASN A 213 12.53 8.56 9.17
N ALA A 214 11.32 8.50 9.74
CA ALA A 214 10.15 8.08 8.99
C ALA A 214 9.95 9.00 7.77
N LEU A 215 9.61 8.38 6.63
CA LEU A 215 9.31 9.08 5.39
C LEU A 215 7.98 9.82 5.51
N GLU A 216 7.94 11.05 5.03
CA GLU A 216 6.72 11.87 5.02
C GLU A 216 5.90 11.58 3.75
N SER A 217 4.57 11.57 3.85
CA SER A 217 3.67 11.48 2.70
C SER A 217 3.18 12.88 2.29
N PRO A 218 3.16 13.23 0.98
CA PRO A 218 3.61 12.42 -0.15
C PRO A 218 5.12 12.23 -0.20
N TYR A 219 5.56 11.06 -0.62
CA TYR A 219 6.97 10.70 -0.78
C TYR A 219 7.37 10.63 -2.26
N THR A 220 8.52 11.23 -2.62
CA THR A 220 9.05 11.20 -3.99
C THR A 220 9.94 9.98 -4.17
N VAL A 221 9.50 9.02 -4.99
CA VAL A 221 10.29 7.85 -5.38
C VAL A 221 11.13 8.20 -6.61
N ASN A 222 12.42 7.83 -6.59
CA ASN A 222 13.37 8.05 -7.69
C ASN A 222 13.80 6.72 -8.28
N GLU A 223 13.59 6.52 -9.56
CA GLU A 223 13.97 5.31 -10.32
C GLU A 223 13.54 4.00 -9.65
N GLN A 224 14.32 3.51 -8.67
CA GLN A 224 14.01 2.30 -7.92
C GLN A 224 14.44 2.48 -6.46
N GLU A 225 13.52 2.24 -5.54
CA GLU A 225 13.79 2.34 -4.10
C GLU A 225 13.14 1.19 -3.33
N THR A 226 13.84 0.69 -2.30
CA THR A 226 13.27 -0.26 -1.35
C THR A 226 12.75 0.51 -0.13
N ILE A 227 11.48 0.32 0.17
CA ILE A 227 10.80 0.89 1.32
C ILE A 227 10.73 -0.17 2.42
N TYR A 228 11.05 0.23 3.65
CA TYR A 228 10.97 -0.59 4.85
C TYR A 228 9.81 -0.10 5.71
N ALA A 229 8.89 -0.98 6.05
CA ALA A 229 7.77 -0.64 6.92
C ALA A 229 8.02 -1.12 8.35
N ARG A 230 7.61 -0.28 9.31
CA ARG A 230 7.54 -0.59 10.74
C ARG A 230 6.08 -0.55 11.16
N VAL A 231 5.64 -1.59 11.84
CA VAL A 231 4.34 -1.63 12.50
C VAL A 231 4.58 -1.66 14.00
N GLU A 232 4.00 -0.72 14.72
CA GLU A 232 4.13 -0.58 16.17
C GLU A 232 2.75 -0.52 16.80
N VAL A 233 2.61 -1.13 18.01
CA VAL A 233 1.39 -1.00 18.80
C VAL A 233 1.22 0.46 19.22
N ASP A 234 0.07 1.08 18.92
CA ASP A 234 -0.24 2.44 19.38
C ASP A 234 -0.51 2.42 20.88
N ASN A 235 0.55 2.65 21.65
CA ASN A 235 0.48 2.74 23.10
C ASN A 235 0.40 4.20 23.52
N SER A 236 -0.80 4.67 23.79
CA SER A 236 -1.00 5.96 24.45
C SER A 236 -0.50 5.96 25.92
N ASP A 237 -0.04 4.82 26.44
CA ASP A 237 0.52 4.69 27.79
C ASP A 237 2.06 4.76 27.72
N PRO A 238 2.70 5.78 28.33
CA PRO A 238 4.15 5.96 28.29
C PRO A 238 4.96 4.89 29.06
N PHE A 239 4.29 3.97 29.76
CA PHE A 239 4.93 2.88 30.50
C PHE A 239 4.93 1.54 29.74
N THR A 240 4.28 1.45 28.60
CA THR A 240 4.32 0.26 27.75
C THR A 240 5.40 0.45 26.67
N THR A 241 6.37 -0.44 26.61
CA THR A 241 7.30 -0.52 25.48
C THR A 241 6.49 -0.83 24.23
N GLY A 242 6.51 0.04 23.23
CA GLY A 242 5.85 -0.20 21.95
C GLY A 242 6.43 -1.43 21.29
N CYS A 243 5.71 -2.55 21.33
CA CYS A 243 6.10 -3.73 20.58
C CYS A 243 5.93 -3.46 19.10
N PHE A 244 6.93 -3.79 18.31
CA PHE A 244 6.95 -3.51 16.89
C PHE A 244 7.58 -4.66 16.09
N ILE A 245 7.32 -4.63 14.81
CA ILE A 245 8.05 -5.38 13.78
C ILE A 245 8.52 -4.41 12.69
N SER A 246 9.64 -4.71 12.05
CA SER A 246 10.31 -3.85 11.06
C SER A 246 10.91 -4.61 9.88
N ASN A 247 10.68 -5.92 9.79
CA ASN A 247 11.23 -6.80 8.77
C ASN A 247 10.42 -6.82 7.47
N ILE A 248 9.50 -5.88 7.28
CA ILE A 248 8.67 -5.72 6.09
C ILE A 248 9.39 -4.82 5.10
N ASN A 249 9.57 -5.27 3.89
CA ASN A 249 10.11 -4.41 2.83
C ASN A 249 9.49 -4.77 1.48
N PHE A 250 9.44 -3.78 0.60
CA PHE A 250 8.99 -3.91 -0.78
C PHE A 250 9.72 -2.90 -1.66
N THR A 251 9.83 -3.20 -2.95
CA THR A 251 10.53 -2.35 -3.89
C THR A 251 9.54 -1.61 -4.77
N LEU A 252 9.72 -0.30 -4.87
CA LEU A 252 9.00 0.57 -5.80
C LEU A 252 9.92 0.86 -6.97
N THR A 253 9.47 0.57 -8.19
CA THR A 253 10.21 0.85 -9.42
C THR A 253 9.43 1.85 -10.26
N VAL A 254 10.06 2.97 -10.63
CA VAL A 254 9.43 4.01 -11.43
C VAL A 254 9.74 3.79 -12.91
N GLU A 255 8.70 3.51 -13.69
CA GLU A 255 8.81 3.29 -15.12
C GLU A 255 8.07 4.38 -15.91
N PRO A 256 8.66 4.92 -16.97
CA PRO A 256 7.97 5.88 -17.82
C PRO A 256 6.88 5.18 -18.63
N LYS A 257 5.75 5.86 -18.81
CA LYS A 257 4.74 5.42 -19.77
C LYS A 257 5.26 5.56 -21.20
N PRO A 258 4.87 4.65 -22.13
CA PRO A 258 5.24 4.75 -23.53
C PRO A 258 4.86 6.09 -24.17
N VAL A 259 5.79 6.70 -24.89
CA VAL A 259 5.51 7.94 -25.64
C VAL A 259 4.80 7.61 -26.94
N PHE A 260 3.73 8.31 -27.26
CA PHE A 260 2.93 8.10 -28.47
C PHE A 260 2.50 9.43 -29.13
N ALA A 261 1.95 9.36 -30.33
CA ALA A 261 1.29 10.49 -30.97
C ALA A 261 -0.22 10.23 -31.08
N ALA A 262 -1.03 11.17 -30.60
CA ALA A 262 -2.48 11.05 -30.68
C ALA A 262 -2.93 10.99 -32.15
N PRO A 263 -3.76 9.98 -32.55
CA PRO A 263 -4.22 9.85 -33.91
C PRO A 263 -5.26 10.93 -34.26
N THR A 264 -5.26 11.32 -35.51
CA THR A 264 -6.39 12.06 -36.10
C THR A 264 -7.53 11.06 -36.43
N PRO A 265 -8.79 11.49 -36.48
CA PRO A 265 -9.89 10.64 -36.91
C PRO A 265 -9.59 9.88 -38.21
N LEU A 266 -10.06 8.66 -38.30
CA LEU A 266 -10.03 7.86 -39.53
C LEU A 266 -11.37 7.99 -40.24
N ILE A 267 -11.35 8.64 -41.39
CA ILE A 267 -12.53 8.91 -42.18
C ILE A 267 -12.48 7.99 -43.42
N VAL A 268 -13.52 7.23 -43.62
CA VAL A 268 -13.68 6.33 -44.75
C VAL A 268 -15.05 6.52 -45.42
N CYS A 269 -15.17 6.12 -46.67
CA CYS A 269 -16.47 6.07 -47.35
C CYS A 269 -17.26 4.82 -46.96
N ASP A 270 -18.56 4.95 -46.93
CA ASP A 270 -19.48 3.81 -46.81
C ASP A 270 -19.37 2.91 -48.03
N ASP A 271 -19.80 1.67 -47.89
CA ASP A 271 -19.89 0.71 -48.98
C ASP A 271 -21.24 0.85 -49.73
N ASP A 272 -21.56 -0.16 -50.53
CA ASP A 272 -22.76 -0.16 -51.36
C ASP A 272 -24.08 -0.17 -50.54
N ASP A 273 -24.02 -0.58 -49.29
CA ASP A 273 -25.14 -0.64 -48.34
C ASP A 273 -25.17 0.62 -47.45
N ILE A 274 -25.54 1.78 -47.96
CA ILE A 274 -25.52 3.10 -47.32
C ILE A 274 -26.19 3.08 -45.93
N ASP A 275 -25.53 2.47 -44.97
CA ASP A 275 -26.05 2.32 -43.58
C ASP A 275 -25.11 2.90 -42.50
N GLY A 276 -23.91 3.38 -42.90
CA GLY A 276 -22.88 3.90 -42.02
C GLY A 276 -22.03 2.82 -41.38
N ILE A 277 -22.14 1.57 -41.82
CA ILE A 277 -21.36 0.43 -41.35
C ILE A 277 -20.51 -0.13 -42.48
N THR A 278 -19.21 -0.14 -42.32
CA THR A 278 -18.31 -0.64 -43.36
C THR A 278 -17.07 -1.31 -42.76
N THR A 279 -16.32 -2.01 -43.59
CA THR A 279 -15.05 -2.62 -43.19
C THR A 279 -13.90 -1.65 -43.35
N ILE A 280 -13.17 -1.41 -42.27
CA ILE A 280 -12.15 -0.37 -42.14
C ILE A 280 -10.79 -0.99 -41.78
N ASP A 281 -9.75 -0.58 -42.50
CA ASP A 281 -8.36 -0.89 -42.12
C ASP A 281 -7.87 0.16 -41.10
N ILE A 282 -7.99 -0.18 -39.79
CA ILE A 282 -7.55 0.70 -38.70
C ILE A 282 -6.04 0.66 -38.51
N SER A 283 -5.36 -0.35 -39.07
CA SER A 283 -3.91 -0.50 -38.95
C SER A 283 -3.12 0.68 -39.62
N VAL A 284 -3.75 1.39 -40.54
CA VAL A 284 -3.14 2.58 -41.20
C VAL A 284 -2.81 3.69 -40.18
N LYS A 285 -3.38 3.68 -39.00
CA LYS A 285 -3.07 4.65 -37.94
C LYS A 285 -1.94 4.18 -37.01
N THR A 286 -1.63 2.89 -36.99
CA THR A 286 -0.69 2.27 -36.04
C THR A 286 0.69 2.91 -36.09
N GLU A 287 1.30 3.06 -37.27
CA GLU A 287 2.63 3.63 -37.43
C GLU A 287 2.69 5.10 -36.92
N GLY A 288 1.62 5.86 -37.20
CA GLY A 288 1.51 7.24 -36.72
C GLY A 288 1.42 7.32 -35.20
N ILE A 289 0.64 6.41 -34.55
CA ILE A 289 0.48 6.33 -33.10
C ILE A 289 1.81 5.94 -32.43
N MET A 290 2.55 5.01 -33.00
CA MET A 290 3.86 4.59 -32.51
C MET A 290 4.90 5.71 -32.44
N ALA A 291 4.64 6.85 -33.08
CA ALA A 291 5.55 8.02 -33.12
C ALA A 291 7.00 7.70 -33.56
N GLY A 292 7.18 6.65 -34.35
CA GLY A 292 8.50 6.19 -34.82
C GLY A 292 9.28 5.36 -33.79
N ILE A 293 8.68 4.98 -32.67
CA ILE A 293 9.26 4.09 -31.64
C ILE A 293 8.88 2.66 -31.99
N ALA A 294 9.86 1.88 -32.48
CA ALA A 294 9.64 0.53 -32.99
C ALA A 294 9.26 -0.49 -31.90
N GLU A 295 9.60 -0.18 -30.66
CA GLU A 295 9.34 -0.99 -29.49
C GLU A 295 7.90 -0.86 -28.99
N ASN A 296 7.15 0.18 -29.41
CA ASN A 296 5.76 0.35 -29.02
C ASN A 296 4.86 -0.71 -29.66
N VAL A 297 4.04 -1.33 -28.86
CA VAL A 297 2.95 -2.24 -29.27
C VAL A 297 1.63 -1.50 -29.13
N VAL A 298 0.86 -1.42 -30.22
CA VAL A 298 -0.44 -0.72 -30.25
C VAL A 298 -1.55 -1.73 -30.40
N THR A 299 -2.50 -1.72 -29.47
CA THR A 299 -3.72 -2.51 -29.52
C THR A 299 -4.96 -1.62 -29.54
N TYR A 300 -6.04 -2.11 -30.15
CA TYR A 300 -7.30 -1.41 -30.29
C TYR A 300 -8.39 -2.21 -29.57
N HIS A 301 -9.29 -1.49 -28.88
CA HIS A 301 -10.36 -2.09 -28.07
C HIS A 301 -11.68 -1.36 -28.31
N GLU A 302 -12.81 -2.07 -28.19
CA GLU A 302 -14.13 -1.48 -28.34
C GLU A 302 -14.62 -0.76 -27.09
N THR A 303 -14.07 -1.11 -25.91
CA THR A 303 -14.44 -0.52 -24.62
C THR A 303 -13.21 -0.04 -23.85
N GLU A 304 -13.40 0.99 -23.03
CA GLU A 304 -12.37 1.51 -22.13
C GLU A 304 -11.97 0.47 -21.08
N GLU A 305 -12.93 -0.34 -20.61
CA GLU A 305 -12.69 -1.39 -19.63
C GLU A 305 -11.75 -2.47 -20.18
N ASP A 306 -11.96 -2.92 -21.43
CA ASP A 306 -11.09 -3.90 -22.09
C ASP A 306 -9.69 -3.32 -22.34
N MET A 307 -9.61 -2.07 -22.75
CA MET A 307 -8.33 -1.36 -22.96
C MET A 307 -7.54 -1.25 -21.65
N ASN A 308 -8.18 -0.83 -20.56
CA ASN A 308 -7.55 -0.73 -19.25
C ASN A 308 -7.07 -2.09 -18.73
N ALA A 309 -7.84 -3.14 -18.97
CA ALA A 309 -7.50 -4.50 -18.58
C ALA A 309 -6.49 -5.19 -19.54
N GLY A 310 -6.22 -4.61 -20.71
CA GLY A 310 -5.37 -5.22 -21.73
C GLY A 310 -5.93 -6.52 -22.32
N ILE A 311 -7.27 -6.65 -22.41
CA ILE A 311 -7.96 -7.85 -22.89
C ILE A 311 -8.85 -7.52 -24.08
N ASN A 312 -9.33 -8.56 -24.78
CA ASN A 312 -10.27 -8.41 -25.90
C ASN A 312 -9.83 -7.41 -26.97
N ALA A 313 -8.52 -7.35 -27.26
CA ALA A 313 -8.03 -6.53 -28.35
C ALA A 313 -8.62 -6.98 -29.68
N ILE A 314 -8.88 -6.01 -30.58
CA ILE A 314 -9.36 -6.27 -31.94
C ILE A 314 -8.29 -7.06 -32.70
N GLU A 315 -8.60 -8.34 -33.04
CA GLU A 315 -7.64 -9.25 -33.67
C GLU A 315 -7.37 -8.88 -35.13
N ASN A 316 -8.40 -8.47 -35.88
CA ASN A 316 -8.28 -8.15 -37.30
C ASN A 316 -8.32 -6.65 -37.54
N VAL A 317 -7.22 -5.99 -37.29
CA VAL A 317 -7.07 -4.52 -37.44
C VAL A 317 -7.08 -4.06 -38.92
N THR A 318 -6.84 -4.97 -39.88
CA THR A 318 -6.85 -4.65 -41.30
C THR A 318 -8.23 -4.75 -41.93
N ALA A 319 -9.21 -5.33 -41.22
CA ALA A 319 -10.58 -5.48 -41.69
C ALA A 319 -11.55 -5.46 -40.49
N TYR A 320 -11.59 -4.37 -39.79
CA TYR A 320 -12.53 -4.11 -38.70
C TYR A 320 -13.84 -3.54 -39.22
N THR A 321 -14.98 -4.10 -38.83
CA THR A 321 -16.28 -3.55 -39.18
C THR A 321 -16.80 -2.73 -37.99
N ASN A 322 -17.06 -1.44 -38.24
CA ASN A 322 -17.62 -0.56 -37.21
C ASN A 322 -19.05 -0.98 -36.81
N THR A 323 -19.41 -0.73 -35.56
CA THR A 323 -20.74 -1.12 -35.01
C THR A 323 -21.69 0.05 -34.90
N VAL A 324 -21.21 1.27 -35.00
CA VAL A 324 -21.94 2.54 -34.93
C VAL A 324 -21.15 3.60 -35.71
N ASN A 325 -21.82 4.65 -36.15
CA ASN A 325 -21.18 5.76 -36.86
C ASN A 325 -21.58 7.13 -36.24
N PRO A 326 -20.63 7.97 -35.77
CA PRO A 326 -19.20 7.68 -35.60
C PRO A 326 -18.96 6.68 -34.45
N GLN A 327 -17.82 5.96 -34.48
CA GLN A 327 -17.40 5.05 -33.44
C GLN A 327 -16.07 5.48 -32.84
N THR A 328 -15.97 5.41 -31.52
CA THR A 328 -14.71 5.60 -30.79
C THR A 328 -14.10 4.23 -30.47
N LEU A 329 -12.86 4.00 -30.86
CA LEU A 329 -12.03 2.91 -30.40
C LEU A 329 -11.04 3.41 -29.35
N TYR A 330 -10.79 2.58 -28.32
CA TYR A 330 -9.80 2.84 -27.28
C TYR A 330 -8.48 2.18 -27.66
N VAL A 331 -7.41 2.94 -27.57
CA VAL A 331 -6.09 2.53 -28.04
C VAL A 331 -5.17 2.42 -26.86
N ARG A 332 -4.54 1.26 -26.67
CA ARG A 332 -3.53 1.00 -25.66
C ARG A 332 -2.17 0.90 -26.32
N ILE A 333 -1.17 1.56 -25.76
CA ILE A 333 0.20 1.57 -26.22
C ILE A 333 1.08 1.02 -25.10
N GLU A 334 1.78 -0.07 -25.34
CA GLU A 334 2.72 -0.72 -24.43
C GLU A 334 4.11 -0.70 -25.03
N ASP A 335 5.12 -0.78 -24.16
CA ASP A 335 6.51 -0.98 -24.57
C ASP A 335 6.83 -2.48 -24.55
N ASP A 336 7.14 -3.08 -25.71
CA ASP A 336 7.48 -4.51 -25.85
C ASP A 336 8.82 -4.88 -25.17
N MET A 337 9.65 -3.90 -24.88
CA MET A 337 10.95 -4.12 -24.20
C MET A 337 10.84 -4.44 -22.71
N THR A 338 9.68 -4.22 -22.11
CA THR A 338 9.44 -4.43 -20.69
C THR A 338 8.52 -5.62 -20.46
N GLU A 339 9.05 -6.83 -20.50
CA GLU A 339 8.30 -8.07 -20.17
C GLU A 339 7.62 -8.05 -18.79
N VAL A 340 7.75 -6.97 -18.01
CA VAL A 340 7.38 -6.95 -16.59
C VAL A 340 6.59 -5.71 -16.15
N THR A 341 6.59 -4.60 -16.88
CA THR A 341 6.14 -3.34 -16.27
C THR A 341 4.64 -3.14 -16.26
N GLY A 342 3.91 -3.62 -17.25
CA GLY A 342 2.49 -3.33 -17.37
C GLY A 342 2.15 -1.85 -17.55
N CYS A 343 3.15 -0.97 -17.67
CA CYS A 343 2.94 0.46 -17.94
C CYS A 343 2.45 0.66 -19.36
N TYR A 344 1.37 1.39 -19.51
CA TYR A 344 0.79 1.71 -20.79
C TYR A 344 0.39 3.17 -20.87
N SER A 345 0.31 3.68 -22.10
CA SER A 345 -0.36 4.91 -22.43
C SER A 345 -1.64 4.60 -23.21
N ASP A 346 -2.59 5.50 -23.14
CA ASP A 346 -3.89 5.34 -23.78
C ASP A 346 -4.29 6.58 -24.58
N THR A 347 -5.08 6.34 -25.60
CA THR A 347 -5.71 7.38 -26.41
C THR A 347 -6.97 6.83 -27.08
N THR A 348 -7.64 7.64 -27.88
CA THR A 348 -8.81 7.22 -28.64
C THR A 348 -8.60 7.44 -30.13
N LEU A 349 -9.17 6.56 -30.94
CA LEU A 349 -9.29 6.70 -32.39
C LEU A 349 -10.76 6.80 -32.76
N GLU A 350 -11.16 7.94 -33.35
CA GLU A 350 -12.50 8.12 -33.87
C GLU A 350 -12.58 7.59 -35.31
N LEU A 351 -13.53 6.70 -35.57
CA LEU A 351 -13.90 6.19 -36.89
C LEU A 351 -15.14 6.91 -37.39
N ILE A 352 -15.06 7.49 -38.58
CA ILE A 352 -16.15 8.22 -39.21
C ILE A 352 -16.38 7.61 -40.60
N VAL A 353 -17.56 7.04 -40.80
CA VAL A 353 -18.02 6.57 -42.11
C VAL A 353 -18.80 7.66 -42.77
N GLN A 354 -18.31 8.16 -43.90
CA GLN A 354 -18.99 9.16 -44.71
C GLN A 354 -19.92 8.49 -45.72
N ILE A 355 -21.18 8.91 -45.67
CA ILE A 355 -22.20 8.39 -46.58
C ILE A 355 -22.14 9.17 -47.87
N PRO A 356 -22.03 8.55 -49.07
CA PRO A 356 -22.08 9.23 -50.34
C PRO A 356 -23.43 9.94 -50.51
N PRO A 357 -23.49 11.04 -51.29
CA PRO A 357 -24.72 11.82 -51.46
C PRO A 357 -25.84 10.98 -52.12
N PRO A 358 -27.06 10.98 -51.54
CA PRO A 358 -28.18 10.19 -52.07
C PRO A 358 -28.73 10.83 -53.37
N VAL A 359 -28.13 10.48 -54.48
CA VAL A 359 -28.48 11.03 -55.79
C VAL A 359 -29.54 10.16 -56.47
N SER A 360 -30.18 10.75 -57.47
CA SER A 360 -31.21 10.08 -58.27
C SER A 360 -30.74 9.81 -59.69
N ASN A 361 -31.15 8.69 -60.25
CA ASN A 361 -30.95 8.42 -61.67
C ASN A 361 -31.82 9.37 -62.50
N PRO A 362 -31.24 10.21 -63.38
CA PRO A 362 -32.02 11.12 -64.20
C PRO A 362 -32.74 10.35 -65.31
N PRO A 363 -33.81 10.92 -65.88
CA PRO A 363 -34.39 10.41 -67.13
C PRO A 363 -33.36 10.47 -68.24
N ALA A 364 -33.52 9.60 -69.24
CA ALA A 364 -32.66 9.63 -70.41
C ALA A 364 -32.75 10.97 -71.15
N LEU A 365 -31.63 11.51 -71.60
CA LEU A 365 -31.59 12.63 -72.52
C LEU A 365 -31.97 12.13 -73.91
N GLU A 366 -32.92 12.80 -74.57
CA GLU A 366 -33.45 12.42 -75.89
C GLU A 366 -33.04 13.44 -76.93
N TYR A 367 -32.60 12.98 -78.06
CA TYR A 367 -32.24 13.83 -79.22
C TYR A 367 -33.04 13.41 -80.45
N CYS A 368 -33.60 14.38 -81.16
CA CYS A 368 -34.29 14.11 -82.42
C CYS A 368 -33.29 14.05 -83.58
N ASP A 369 -32.94 12.84 -83.95
CA ASP A 369 -32.05 12.54 -85.04
C ASP A 369 -32.72 12.77 -86.38
N ALA A 370 -32.27 13.81 -87.15
CA ALA A 370 -32.89 14.27 -88.38
C ALA A 370 -32.49 13.51 -89.61
N ASP A 371 -31.31 12.85 -89.61
CA ASP A 371 -30.76 12.08 -90.72
C ASP A 371 -30.75 10.59 -90.54
N ALA A 372 -31.19 10.16 -89.31
CA ALA A 372 -31.37 8.74 -88.88
C ALA A 372 -30.08 7.94 -88.90
N ASP A 373 -28.93 8.56 -88.55
CA ASP A 373 -27.62 7.87 -88.45
C ASP A 373 -27.36 7.36 -87.00
N GLY A 374 -28.18 7.77 -86.06
CA GLY A 374 -28.09 7.34 -84.65
C GLY A 374 -27.16 8.19 -83.78
N PHE A 375 -26.68 9.35 -84.28
CA PHE A 375 -25.78 10.20 -83.56
C PHE A 375 -26.43 11.58 -83.29
N GLY A 376 -26.01 12.20 -82.20
CA GLY A 376 -26.55 13.50 -81.80
C GLY A 376 -25.65 14.16 -80.73
N VAL A 377 -25.87 15.47 -80.56
CA VAL A 377 -25.14 16.28 -79.56
C VAL A 377 -25.98 16.46 -78.36
N PHE A 378 -25.45 16.10 -77.19
CA PHE A 378 -26.15 16.19 -75.91
C PHE A 378 -25.45 17.18 -74.99
N ASN A 379 -26.22 17.99 -74.30
CA ASN A 379 -25.73 18.73 -73.12
C ASN A 379 -26.00 17.88 -71.89
N LEU A 380 -24.94 17.22 -71.34
CA LEU A 380 -25.10 16.31 -70.21
C LEU A 380 -25.50 17.03 -68.92
N THR A 381 -25.15 18.31 -68.79
CA THR A 381 -25.51 19.12 -67.59
C THR A 381 -26.98 19.40 -67.46
N ASP A 382 -27.80 19.14 -68.51
CA ASP A 382 -29.26 19.19 -68.42
C ASP A 382 -29.81 18.14 -67.40
N SER A 383 -29.01 17.16 -67.04
CA SER A 383 -29.34 16.13 -66.04
C SER A 383 -28.97 16.54 -64.62
N ASP A 384 -28.17 17.59 -64.39
CA ASP A 384 -27.61 17.96 -63.09
C ASP A 384 -28.70 18.16 -62.01
N GLU A 385 -29.79 18.86 -62.30
CA GLU A 385 -30.88 19.13 -61.37
C GLU A 385 -31.59 17.84 -60.97
N ALA A 386 -31.82 16.94 -61.90
CA ALA A 386 -32.45 15.68 -61.67
C ALA A 386 -31.55 14.72 -60.86
N ILE A 387 -30.22 14.72 -61.12
CA ILE A 387 -29.22 13.95 -60.38
C ILE A 387 -29.11 14.46 -58.97
N ALA A 388 -28.92 15.77 -58.79
CA ALA A 388 -28.72 16.40 -57.49
C ALA A 388 -29.99 16.28 -56.60
N ASN A 389 -31.18 16.12 -57.16
CA ASN A 389 -32.43 15.97 -56.42
C ASN A 389 -32.62 17.03 -55.33
N GLY A 390 -32.19 18.25 -55.60
CA GLY A 390 -32.28 19.38 -54.68
C GLY A 390 -31.20 19.47 -53.61
N LEU A 391 -30.21 18.56 -53.59
CA LEU A 391 -29.05 18.63 -52.69
C LEU A 391 -28.12 19.75 -53.11
N PRO A 392 -27.61 20.59 -52.19
CA PRO A 392 -26.63 21.62 -52.49
C PRO A 392 -25.20 21.09 -52.43
N ASN A 393 -24.26 21.86 -52.96
CA ASN A 393 -22.82 21.64 -52.84
C ASN A 393 -22.29 20.33 -53.50
N LEU A 394 -22.98 19.84 -54.50
CA LEU A 394 -22.52 18.70 -55.30
C LEU A 394 -21.66 19.14 -56.46
N LEU A 395 -20.58 18.36 -56.68
CA LEU A 395 -19.79 18.39 -57.92
C LEU A 395 -20.21 17.17 -58.76
N ILE A 396 -20.74 17.42 -59.94
CA ILE A 396 -21.21 16.39 -60.87
C ILE A 396 -20.23 16.33 -62.04
N SER A 397 -19.74 15.17 -62.37
CA SER A 397 -18.92 14.93 -63.56
C SER A 397 -19.43 13.72 -64.37
N TYR A 398 -19.22 13.76 -65.69
CA TYR A 398 -19.71 12.80 -66.63
C TYR A 398 -18.55 12.05 -67.28
N HIS A 399 -18.67 10.72 -67.46
CA HIS A 399 -17.62 9.86 -67.98
C HIS A 399 -18.17 8.79 -68.92
N GLU A 400 -17.33 8.41 -69.91
CA GLU A 400 -17.70 7.36 -70.88
C GLU A 400 -17.72 5.95 -70.30
N THR A 401 -16.89 5.69 -69.27
CA THR A 401 -16.81 4.37 -68.64
C THR A 401 -16.99 4.47 -67.14
N GLN A 402 -17.45 3.38 -66.53
CA GLN A 402 -17.56 3.25 -65.07
C GLN A 402 -16.18 3.44 -64.41
N ALA A 403 -15.14 2.85 -64.97
CA ALA A 403 -13.79 2.94 -64.40
C ALA A 403 -13.24 4.39 -64.41
N ASP A 404 -13.61 5.20 -65.45
CA ASP A 404 -13.22 6.61 -65.49
C ASP A 404 -14.00 7.42 -64.44
N ALA A 405 -15.28 7.11 -64.23
CA ALA A 405 -16.08 7.75 -63.18
C ALA A 405 -15.55 7.42 -61.78
N GLU A 406 -15.27 6.16 -61.50
CA GLU A 406 -14.70 5.70 -60.21
C GLU A 406 -13.32 6.35 -59.91
N ASN A 407 -12.49 6.54 -60.93
CA ASN A 407 -11.14 7.09 -60.78
C ASN A 407 -11.04 8.60 -61.08
N ASN A 408 -12.17 9.26 -61.34
CA ASN A 408 -12.24 10.68 -61.76
C ASN A 408 -11.31 11.02 -62.93
N LEU A 409 -11.29 10.15 -63.94
CA LEU A 409 -10.46 10.29 -65.11
C LEU A 409 -11.30 10.69 -66.34
N PHE A 410 -10.69 11.47 -67.23
CA PHE A 410 -11.25 11.85 -68.51
C PHE A 410 -12.71 12.38 -68.43
N PRO A 411 -13.02 13.36 -67.55
CA PRO A 411 -14.36 13.90 -67.47
C PRO A 411 -14.76 14.58 -68.78
N ILE A 412 -16.03 14.40 -69.18
CA ILE A 412 -16.63 15.09 -70.35
C ILE A 412 -16.97 16.48 -69.90
N THR A 413 -16.35 17.51 -70.49
CA THR A 413 -16.49 18.92 -70.07
C THR A 413 -17.20 19.80 -71.06
N GLU A 414 -17.53 19.29 -72.22
CA GLU A 414 -18.19 20.04 -73.35
C GLU A 414 -19.45 19.28 -73.80
N GLU A 415 -20.15 19.86 -74.80
CA GLU A 415 -21.23 19.13 -75.46
C GLU A 415 -20.75 17.79 -75.97
N TYR A 416 -21.52 16.74 -75.74
CA TYR A 416 -21.10 15.37 -76.00
C TYR A 416 -21.77 14.78 -77.24
N ASP A 417 -20.98 14.37 -78.20
CA ASP A 417 -21.44 13.57 -79.31
C ASP A 417 -21.39 12.11 -78.96
N ASN A 418 -22.54 11.38 -78.94
CA ASN A 418 -22.57 9.95 -78.61
C ASN A 418 -21.70 9.20 -79.67
N ILE A 419 -20.87 8.29 -79.12
CA ILE A 419 -19.97 7.46 -79.92
C ILE A 419 -20.54 6.08 -80.25
N VAL A 420 -21.71 5.72 -79.66
CA VAL A 420 -22.47 4.51 -79.98
C VAL A 420 -23.83 4.95 -80.48
N ALA A 421 -24.20 4.47 -81.71
CA ALA A 421 -25.43 4.86 -82.41
C ALA A 421 -26.70 4.45 -81.59
N TYR A 422 -27.72 5.31 -81.53
CA TYR A 422 -29.02 5.17 -80.97
C TYR A 422 -29.11 5.10 -79.43
N GLN A 423 -28.19 4.48 -78.70
CA GLN A 423 -28.21 4.39 -77.25
C GLN A 423 -26.81 4.24 -76.70
N GLN A 424 -26.47 5.08 -75.71
CA GLN A 424 -25.22 5.03 -74.99
C GLN A 424 -25.46 5.31 -73.55
N THR A 425 -24.72 4.64 -72.65
CA THR A 425 -24.71 4.87 -71.20
C THR A 425 -23.56 5.81 -70.90
N ILE A 426 -23.83 6.89 -70.16
CA ILE A 426 -22.82 7.78 -69.57
C ILE A 426 -22.87 7.54 -68.06
N TYR A 427 -21.66 7.44 -67.47
CA TYR A 427 -21.50 7.26 -66.04
C TYR A 427 -21.30 8.61 -65.40
N VAL A 428 -21.94 8.79 -64.23
CA VAL A 428 -21.95 10.07 -63.52
C VAL A 428 -21.25 9.84 -62.16
N ARG A 429 -20.30 10.68 -61.85
CA ARG A 429 -19.69 10.77 -60.55
C ARG A 429 -20.21 12.00 -59.84
N VAL A 430 -20.68 11.82 -58.59
CA VAL A 430 -21.23 12.92 -57.78
C VAL A 430 -20.46 12.98 -56.46
N GLU A 431 -19.86 14.11 -56.20
CA GLU A 431 -19.10 14.35 -54.96
C GLU A 431 -19.78 15.45 -54.15
N ASP A 432 -19.85 15.31 -52.82
CA ASP A 432 -20.23 16.37 -51.92
C ASP A 432 -18.99 17.22 -51.58
N THR A 433 -18.97 18.49 -52.01
CA THR A 433 -17.85 19.40 -51.79
C THR A 433 -17.64 19.82 -50.36
N THR A 434 -18.52 19.47 -49.42
CA THR A 434 -18.39 19.72 -48.01
C THR A 434 -17.67 18.57 -47.26
N ILE A 435 -17.50 17.42 -47.92
CA ILE A 435 -16.80 16.25 -47.41
C ILE A 435 -15.31 16.36 -47.77
N THR A 436 -14.44 15.94 -46.83
CA THR A 436 -12.98 16.03 -47.00
C THR A 436 -12.35 14.80 -47.64
N THR A 437 -13.14 13.77 -47.89
CA THR A 437 -12.74 12.51 -48.55
C THR A 437 -13.42 12.37 -49.89
N ASP A 438 -12.80 11.60 -50.80
CA ASP A 438 -13.30 11.37 -52.16
C ASP A 438 -14.48 10.38 -52.18
N CYS A 439 -15.47 10.53 -51.26
CA CYS A 439 -16.69 9.72 -51.26
C CYS A 439 -17.66 10.20 -52.35
N PHE A 440 -18.05 9.30 -53.24
CA PHE A 440 -18.87 9.57 -54.43
C PHE A 440 -19.91 8.50 -54.68
#